data_afb219702a6bb897ad6553c54c1ac402
#
_entry.id   afb219702a6bb897ad6553c54c1ac402
#
_cell.length_a   1.000
_cell.length_b   1.000
_cell.length_c   1.000
_cell.angle_alpha   90.00
_cell.angle_beta   90.00
_cell.angle_gamma   90.00
#
_symmetry.space_group_name_H-M   'P 1'
#
loop_
_entity.id
_entity.type
_entity.pdbx_description
1 polymer ?
#
loop_
_entity_poly.entity_id
_entity_poly.type
_entity_poly.pdbx_seq_one_letter_code
_entity_poly.pdbx_strand_id
1 'polypeptide(L)'
;MQLTNDKLPDNPEELKAIILCKDEHITILEEQIRVLKKAIFGRKSEKHSVDEEGSRQLHLFNEAEVLVEQEAQKKLVIPEHTRQKPKRKPLPKELPRVEVIHDIDESERVCQCGAELSRIGEEVCEKLDIIPAKIRVIRHIRPKYACRSCEGVESDGPTVKIAPPPPQIIPKGIATPGLVAHIAVSKYADALPLYRQEKIFSRYGIELNRSTMAGWMVKAAECCAPLMELVYKELHSGPLVNVDETPLQVLNEPGRANTTKSYMWVFHGGPPDKPVILFRYSQTRSGEVPREVLAGYGGYCQTDAFSGYDALEVANPGIILVGCFAHVRRNFVKIIDARGRAARNKPGSPEVALEYISRLYKIEKIARERQLLPDEIVSLRSQHAMPVLKEFKAWMDKRIGQTPPKGLLGQALNYALTQWPKLIRYLENGHITPDNNAAENAIRPFVIGRKNFLFAGHPNGANAAATLYSLIETAKACGLQAYQYLRLLFEKIPHAQSERDYKSLLPQNLTPEQLSQFIASA
;
A
#
# COMPACT_ATOMS: atom_id res chain seq x y z
N MET A 1 12.20 -8.01 -44.50
CA MET A 1 12.67 -8.45 -45.82
C MET A 1 12.39 -7.31 -46.79
N GLN A 2 13.41 -6.66 -47.32
CA GLN A 2 13.24 -5.64 -48.37
C GLN A 2 12.91 -6.37 -49.68
N LEU A 3 11.72 -6.11 -50.22
CA LEU A 3 11.36 -6.60 -51.57
C LEU A 3 12.04 -5.68 -52.58
N THR A 4 12.92 -6.25 -53.41
CA THR A 4 13.46 -5.61 -54.61
C THR A 4 12.42 -5.73 -55.73
N ASN A 5 12.40 -4.79 -56.70
CA ASN A 5 11.46 -4.75 -57.79
C ASN A 5 11.34 -6.09 -58.59
N ASP A 6 12.44 -6.86 -58.64
CA ASP A 6 12.51 -8.17 -59.35
C ASP A 6 11.81 -9.33 -58.59
N LYS A 7 11.23 -9.10 -57.40
CA LYS A 7 10.55 -10.11 -56.57
C LYS A 7 9.06 -9.83 -56.29
N LEU A 8 8.47 -8.85 -56.94
CA LEU A 8 7.06 -8.58 -56.81
C LEU A 8 6.30 -9.56 -57.74
N PRO A 9 5.20 -10.20 -57.26
CA PRO A 9 4.39 -11.04 -58.11
C PRO A 9 3.64 -10.19 -59.16
N ASP A 10 3.50 -10.70 -60.38
CA ASP A 10 2.77 -10.03 -61.46
C ASP A 10 1.24 -10.16 -61.30
N ASN A 11 0.77 -10.98 -60.37
CA ASN A 11 -0.65 -11.18 -60.10
C ASN A 11 -1.24 -10.03 -59.28
N PRO A 12 -2.26 -9.28 -59.76
CA PRO A 12 -2.90 -8.17 -59.05
C PRO A 12 -3.49 -8.55 -57.69
N GLU A 13 -4.01 -9.77 -57.53
CA GLU A 13 -4.57 -10.24 -56.24
C GLU A 13 -3.46 -10.46 -55.19
N GLU A 14 -2.32 -11.02 -55.58
CA GLU A 14 -1.17 -11.18 -54.69
C GLU A 14 -0.55 -9.83 -54.31
N LEU A 15 -0.46 -8.89 -55.27
CA LEU A 15 -0.02 -7.52 -55.00
C LEU A 15 -0.92 -6.79 -54.00
N LYS A 16 -2.27 -6.91 -54.17
CA LYS A 16 -3.23 -6.36 -53.22
C LYS A 16 -3.06 -6.97 -51.83
N ALA A 17 -2.87 -8.28 -51.72
CA ALA A 17 -2.63 -8.94 -50.43
C ALA A 17 -1.35 -8.43 -49.76
N ILE A 18 -0.26 -8.24 -50.53
CA ILE A 18 0.99 -7.68 -50.02
C ILE A 18 0.81 -6.23 -49.56
N ILE A 19 0.10 -5.39 -50.31
CA ILE A 19 -0.19 -3.99 -49.95
C ILE A 19 -0.98 -3.95 -48.65
N LEU A 20 -2.07 -4.72 -48.53
CA LEU A 20 -2.88 -4.78 -47.31
C LEU A 20 -2.05 -5.23 -46.08
N CYS A 21 -1.21 -6.25 -46.25
CA CYS A 21 -0.32 -6.71 -45.19
C CYS A 21 0.72 -5.64 -44.78
N LYS A 22 1.24 -4.87 -45.76
CA LYS A 22 2.17 -3.75 -45.47
C LYS A 22 1.47 -2.58 -44.79
N ASP A 23 0.26 -2.27 -45.20
CA ASP A 23 -0.55 -1.21 -44.60
C ASP A 23 -0.91 -1.52 -43.12
N GLU A 24 -1.29 -2.78 -42.86
CA GLU A 24 -1.45 -3.27 -41.47
C GLU A 24 -0.17 -3.14 -40.68
N HIS A 25 0.99 -3.51 -41.25
CA HIS A 25 2.27 -3.42 -40.58
C HIS A 25 2.67 -1.96 -40.29
N ILE A 26 2.43 -1.04 -41.22
CA ILE A 26 2.64 0.40 -41.05
C ILE A 26 1.75 0.91 -39.91
N THR A 27 0.48 0.56 -39.87
CA THR A 27 -0.46 0.94 -38.82
C THR A 27 0.04 0.50 -37.43
N ILE A 28 0.51 -0.75 -37.32
CA ILE A 28 1.08 -1.29 -36.07
C ILE A 28 2.33 -0.50 -35.64
N LEU A 29 3.24 -0.20 -36.58
CA LEU A 29 4.46 0.57 -36.29
C LEU A 29 4.14 2.01 -35.86
N GLU A 30 3.18 2.65 -36.48
CA GLU A 30 2.71 3.97 -36.09
C GLU A 30 2.10 3.98 -34.67
N GLU A 31 1.31 2.97 -34.31
CA GLU A 31 0.81 2.81 -32.94
C GLU A 31 1.96 2.67 -31.94
N GLN A 32 2.96 1.83 -32.22
CA GLN A 32 4.12 1.64 -31.37
C GLN A 32 4.94 2.93 -31.21
N ILE A 33 5.16 3.68 -32.31
CA ILE A 33 5.85 4.96 -32.28
C ILE A 33 5.08 5.98 -31.41
N ARG A 34 3.74 6.02 -31.49
CA ARG A 34 2.93 6.92 -30.65
C ARG A 34 3.06 6.58 -29.17
N VAL A 35 3.03 5.28 -28.81
CA VAL A 35 3.25 4.82 -27.44
C VAL A 35 4.65 5.18 -26.94
N LEU A 36 5.68 4.93 -27.73
CA LEU A 36 7.07 5.27 -27.39
C LEU A 36 7.27 6.79 -27.23
N LYS A 37 6.75 7.59 -28.16
CA LYS A 37 6.78 9.06 -28.03
C LYS A 37 6.10 9.54 -26.76
N LYS A 38 4.95 8.95 -26.38
CA LYS A 38 4.26 9.30 -25.13
C LYS A 38 5.08 8.86 -23.90
N ALA A 39 5.75 7.71 -23.94
CA ALA A 39 6.60 7.23 -22.84
C ALA A 39 7.85 8.12 -22.64
N ILE A 40 8.44 8.65 -23.73
CA ILE A 40 9.67 9.46 -23.70
C ILE A 40 9.35 10.93 -23.44
N PHE A 41 8.38 11.50 -24.17
CA PHE A 41 8.09 12.94 -24.19
C PHE A 41 6.76 13.31 -23.51
N GLY A 42 5.94 12.34 -23.10
CA GLY A 42 4.70 12.60 -22.37
C GLY A 42 4.99 13.25 -21.02
N ARG A 43 4.08 14.12 -20.57
CA ARG A 43 4.19 14.74 -19.24
C ARG A 43 4.29 13.66 -18.18
N LYS A 44 5.45 13.54 -17.55
CA LYS A 44 5.69 12.68 -16.37
C LYS A 44 5.16 13.34 -15.08
N SER A 45 4.25 14.28 -15.19
CA SER A 45 3.67 15.00 -14.07
C SER A 45 2.58 14.16 -13.41
N GLU A 46 2.72 13.92 -12.12
CA GLU A 46 1.67 13.41 -11.22
C GLU A 46 0.53 14.45 -11.03
N LYS A 47 0.57 15.58 -11.75
CA LYS A 47 -0.49 16.59 -11.74
C LYS A 47 -1.61 16.20 -12.70
N HIS A 48 -2.58 15.47 -12.17
CA HIS A 48 -3.93 15.50 -12.72
C HIS A 48 -4.56 16.85 -12.38
N SER A 49 -5.37 17.38 -13.33
CA SER A 49 -6.12 18.61 -13.16
C SER A 49 -6.87 18.62 -11.82
N VAL A 50 -6.70 19.74 -11.13
CA VAL A 50 -7.25 20.00 -9.81
C VAL A 50 -8.76 20.11 -9.92
N ASP A 51 -9.49 19.14 -9.36
CA ASP A 51 -10.81 19.38 -8.83
C ASP A 51 -10.76 19.09 -7.32
N GLU A 52 -11.29 20.05 -6.60
CA GLU A 52 -11.15 20.26 -5.16
C GLU A 52 -11.61 19.06 -4.33
N GLU A 53 -10.82 18.76 -3.33
CA GLU A 53 -11.00 17.97 -2.11
C GLU A 53 -10.15 16.70 -1.97
N GLY A 54 -9.12 16.86 -1.21
CA GLY A 54 -8.56 15.95 -0.16
C GLY A 54 -8.09 14.52 -0.49
N SER A 55 -8.38 13.90 -1.64
CA SER A 55 -8.12 12.47 -1.85
C SER A 55 -7.29 12.11 -3.11
N ARG A 56 -6.36 12.97 -3.50
CA ARG A 56 -5.59 12.82 -4.75
C ARG A 56 -4.67 11.60 -4.86
N GLN A 57 -4.35 10.94 -3.77
CA GLN A 57 -3.42 9.80 -3.75
C GLN A 57 -4.13 8.47 -4.02
N LEU A 58 -5.43 8.39 -3.80
CA LEU A 58 -6.27 7.21 -4.01
C LEU A 58 -6.55 6.89 -5.50
N HIS A 59 -6.47 7.90 -6.39
CA HIS A 59 -6.89 7.76 -7.78
C HIS A 59 -5.95 6.94 -8.67
N LEU A 60 -4.71 6.67 -8.25
CA LEU A 60 -3.74 5.98 -9.09
C LEU A 60 -4.04 4.48 -9.29
N PHE A 61 -4.76 3.88 -8.36
CA PHE A 61 -5.07 2.44 -8.36
C PHE A 61 -6.58 2.14 -8.43
N ASN A 62 -7.45 3.09 -8.09
CA ASN A 62 -8.90 2.94 -8.14
C ASN A 62 -9.54 3.65 -9.35
N GLU A 63 -8.84 3.74 -10.47
CA GLU A 63 -9.30 4.46 -11.67
C GLU A 63 -10.68 4.04 -12.18
N ALA A 64 -11.01 2.74 -12.10
CA ALA A 64 -12.29 2.24 -12.57
C ALA A 64 -13.47 2.69 -11.69
N GLU A 65 -13.29 2.69 -10.36
CA GLU A 65 -14.30 3.16 -9.39
C GLU A 65 -14.54 4.66 -9.51
N VAL A 66 -13.45 5.43 -9.67
CA VAL A 66 -13.53 6.89 -9.83
C VAL A 66 -14.28 7.27 -11.11
N LEU A 67 -14.08 6.56 -12.22
CA LEU A 67 -14.82 6.81 -13.46
C LEU A 67 -16.31 6.49 -13.32
N VAL A 68 -16.67 5.42 -12.61
CA VAL A 68 -18.07 5.11 -12.30
C VAL A 68 -18.70 6.23 -11.46
N GLU A 69 -17.96 6.79 -10.51
CA GLU A 69 -18.42 7.94 -9.72
C GLU A 69 -18.58 9.21 -10.57
N GLN A 70 -17.64 9.50 -11.47
CA GLN A 70 -17.71 10.64 -12.38
C GLN A 70 -18.85 10.51 -13.39
N GLU A 71 -19.12 9.32 -13.93
CA GLU A 71 -20.26 9.08 -14.83
C GLU A 71 -21.60 9.20 -14.10
N ALA A 72 -21.68 8.74 -12.85
CA ALA A 72 -22.88 8.91 -12.02
C ALA A 72 -23.15 10.40 -11.74
N GLN A 73 -22.12 11.20 -11.53
CA GLN A 73 -22.22 12.65 -11.35
C GLN A 73 -22.65 13.40 -12.64
N LYS A 74 -22.22 12.94 -13.82
CA LYS A 74 -22.61 13.57 -15.11
C LYS A 74 -24.08 13.38 -15.48
N LYS A 75 -24.78 12.40 -14.90
CA LYS A 75 -26.21 12.12 -15.17
C LYS A 75 -27.16 12.86 -14.22
N LEU A 76 -26.67 13.53 -13.19
CA LEU A 76 -27.47 14.40 -12.35
C LEU A 76 -27.57 15.79 -12.99
N VAL A 77 -28.71 16.08 -13.60
CA VAL A 77 -29.13 17.48 -13.85
C VAL A 77 -29.43 18.06 -12.49
N ILE A 78 -28.50 18.83 -11.94
CA ILE A 78 -28.64 19.50 -10.66
C ILE A 78 -29.48 20.74 -10.90
N PRO A 79 -30.70 20.88 -10.30
CA PRO A 79 -31.34 22.19 -10.16
C PRO A 79 -30.39 23.11 -9.39
N GLU A 80 -30.39 24.41 -9.71
CA GLU A 80 -29.58 25.42 -9.01
C GLU A 80 -29.65 25.23 -7.48
N HIS A 81 -28.58 24.69 -6.92
CA HIS A 81 -28.38 24.64 -5.47
C HIS A 81 -27.30 25.63 -5.09
N THR A 82 -27.65 26.59 -4.26
CA THR A 82 -26.70 27.40 -3.50
C THR A 82 -25.79 26.46 -2.72
N ARG A 83 -24.52 26.31 -3.15
CA ARG A 83 -23.49 25.59 -2.43
C ARG A 83 -23.28 26.27 -1.07
N GLN A 84 -23.72 25.64 0.00
CA GLN A 84 -23.24 26.01 1.33
C GLN A 84 -21.73 25.77 1.37
N LYS A 85 -20.96 26.81 1.73
CA LYS A 85 -19.53 26.67 1.96
C LYS A 85 -19.30 25.53 2.94
N PRO A 86 -18.40 24.56 2.66
CA PRO A 86 -18.15 23.46 3.58
C PRO A 86 -17.71 24.03 4.92
N LYS A 87 -18.46 23.77 5.98
CA LYS A 87 -18.10 24.14 7.35
C LYS A 87 -16.81 23.39 7.72
N ARG A 88 -15.87 24.07 8.34
CA ARG A 88 -14.65 23.42 8.89
C ARG A 88 -15.10 22.31 9.84
N LYS A 89 -14.49 21.12 9.70
CA LYS A 89 -14.70 20.04 10.68
C LYS A 89 -14.16 20.51 12.04
N PRO A 90 -14.84 20.23 13.15
CA PRO A 90 -14.35 20.57 14.47
C PRO A 90 -13.01 19.86 14.75
N LEU A 91 -12.15 20.50 15.54
CA LEU A 91 -10.89 19.89 15.96
C LEU A 91 -11.17 18.68 16.89
N PRO A 92 -10.29 17.63 16.86
CA PRO A 92 -10.45 16.46 17.71
C PRO A 92 -10.57 16.84 19.20
N LYS A 93 -11.52 16.23 19.90
CA LYS A 93 -11.81 16.55 21.31
C LYS A 93 -10.70 16.12 22.27
N GLU A 94 -9.92 15.12 21.86
CA GLU A 94 -8.82 14.52 22.63
C GLU A 94 -7.56 15.41 22.69
N LEU A 95 -7.47 16.44 21.84
CA LEU A 95 -6.34 17.37 21.88
C LEU A 95 -6.46 18.28 23.12
N PRO A 96 -5.36 18.48 23.86
CA PRO A 96 -5.34 19.42 24.99
C PRO A 96 -5.64 20.84 24.50
N ARG A 97 -6.48 21.55 25.24
CA ARG A 97 -6.85 22.94 24.98
C ARG A 97 -6.18 23.83 26.00
N VAL A 98 -5.48 24.84 25.51
CA VAL A 98 -4.87 25.90 26.32
C VAL A 98 -5.71 27.15 26.08
N GLU A 99 -6.36 27.64 27.12
CA GLU A 99 -7.18 28.85 27.06
C GLU A 99 -6.28 30.09 27.15
N VAL A 100 -6.44 31.00 26.21
CA VAL A 100 -5.81 32.33 26.22
C VAL A 100 -6.94 33.33 26.19
N ILE A 101 -7.13 34.03 27.31
CA ILE A 101 -8.19 35.02 27.47
C ILE A 101 -7.66 36.36 26.97
N HIS A 102 -8.36 36.94 26.03
CA HIS A 102 -8.15 38.32 25.57
C HIS A 102 -9.31 39.15 26.12
N ASP A 103 -9.07 39.94 27.14
CA ASP A 103 -10.09 40.78 27.72
C ASP A 103 -9.81 42.27 27.41
N ILE A 104 -10.82 43.10 27.49
CA ILE A 104 -10.72 44.55 27.36
C ILE A 104 -10.09 45.15 28.62
N ASP A 105 -9.40 46.28 28.49
CA ASP A 105 -8.81 46.96 29.62
C ASP A 105 -9.88 47.37 30.65
N GLU A 106 -9.51 47.42 31.93
CA GLU A 106 -10.41 47.81 33.02
C GLU A 106 -11.04 49.18 32.80
N SER A 107 -10.30 50.11 32.17
CA SER A 107 -10.78 51.44 31.82
C SER A 107 -11.91 51.44 30.76
N GLU A 108 -11.98 50.37 29.93
CA GLU A 108 -12.99 50.19 28.90
C GLU A 108 -14.25 49.45 29.40
N ARG A 109 -14.21 48.95 30.65
CA ARG A 109 -15.37 48.26 31.27
C ARG A 109 -16.40 49.19 31.88
N VAL A 110 -16.26 50.48 31.67
CA VAL A 110 -17.22 51.50 32.12
C VAL A 110 -18.05 52.05 31.00
N CYS A 111 -19.38 52.00 31.13
CA CYS A 111 -20.31 52.58 30.19
C CYS A 111 -20.24 54.11 30.23
N GLN A 112 -20.58 54.79 29.12
CA GLN A 112 -20.68 56.27 29.08
C GLN A 112 -21.65 56.84 30.15
N CYS A 113 -22.58 56.06 30.70
CA CYS A 113 -23.47 56.42 31.78
C CYS A 113 -22.83 56.29 33.19
N GLY A 114 -21.55 55.83 33.30
CA GLY A 114 -20.83 55.62 34.55
C GLY A 114 -21.05 54.25 35.19
N ALA A 115 -21.87 53.37 34.63
CA ALA A 115 -22.11 52.05 35.19
C ALA A 115 -21.07 51.04 34.67
N GLU A 116 -20.69 50.08 35.50
CA GLU A 116 -19.79 48.99 35.14
C GLU A 116 -20.47 48.03 34.16
N LEU A 117 -19.76 47.65 33.09
CA LEU A 117 -20.27 46.70 32.09
C LEU A 117 -20.22 45.27 32.63
N SER A 118 -21.34 44.54 32.53
CA SER A 118 -21.44 43.14 32.90
C SER A 118 -21.13 42.22 31.73
N ARG A 119 -20.38 41.14 31.97
CA ARG A 119 -20.07 40.13 30.96
C ARG A 119 -21.34 39.39 30.53
N ILE A 120 -21.68 39.44 29.24
CA ILE A 120 -22.90 38.85 28.66
C ILE A 120 -22.61 37.57 27.85
N GLY A 121 -21.33 37.23 27.59
CA GLY A 121 -20.95 36.06 26.83
C GLY A 121 -19.48 36.06 26.45
N GLU A 122 -19.12 35.12 25.62
CA GLU A 122 -17.75 34.98 25.08
C GLU A 122 -17.81 34.48 23.63
N GLU A 123 -16.86 34.93 22.82
CA GLU A 123 -16.61 34.40 21.49
C GLU A 123 -15.38 33.48 21.57
N VAL A 124 -15.52 32.21 21.19
CA VAL A 124 -14.44 31.22 21.24
C VAL A 124 -13.96 30.91 19.82
N CYS A 125 -12.65 31.08 19.60
CA CYS A 125 -11.99 30.74 18.34
C CYS A 125 -10.89 29.72 18.63
N GLU A 126 -11.03 28.49 18.14
CA GLU A 126 -10.00 27.45 18.28
C GLU A 126 -8.98 27.56 17.13
N LYS A 127 -7.69 27.54 17.48
CA LYS A 127 -6.55 27.50 16.55
C LYS A 127 -5.69 26.30 16.88
N LEU A 128 -5.22 25.57 15.83
CA LEU A 128 -4.30 24.46 16.02
C LEU A 128 -2.87 24.99 16.15
N ASP A 129 -2.18 24.57 17.21
CA ASP A 129 -0.76 24.82 17.43
C ASP A 129 0.02 23.50 17.50
N ILE A 130 1.33 23.53 17.22
CA ILE A 130 2.22 22.39 17.28
C ILE A 130 3.46 22.71 18.12
N ILE A 131 3.67 21.89 19.15
CA ILE A 131 4.92 21.91 19.91
C ILE A 131 5.84 20.88 19.30
N PRO A 132 7.07 21.26 18.84
CA PRO A 132 8.04 20.30 18.33
C PRO A 132 8.33 19.17 19.32
N ALA A 133 8.67 17.98 18.79
CA ALA A 133 8.94 16.80 19.60
C ALA A 133 9.98 17.07 20.70
N LYS A 134 9.67 16.69 21.95
CA LYS A 134 10.60 16.76 23.07
C LYS A 134 11.45 15.51 23.12
N ILE A 135 12.78 15.68 23.15
CA ILE A 135 13.74 14.60 23.33
C ILE A 135 14.21 14.62 24.78
N ARG A 136 14.24 13.46 25.45
CA ARG A 136 14.65 13.31 26.84
C ARG A 136 15.68 12.21 27.00
N VAL A 137 16.55 12.33 27.98
CA VAL A 137 17.51 11.30 28.39
C VAL A 137 16.93 10.54 29.59
N ILE A 138 16.85 9.22 29.49
CA ILE A 138 16.45 8.36 30.61
C ILE A 138 17.72 7.83 31.27
N ARG A 139 17.91 8.12 32.56
CA ARG A 139 19.03 7.64 33.36
C ARG A 139 18.62 6.39 34.13
N HIS A 140 19.13 5.23 33.73
CA HIS A 140 18.96 3.98 34.46
C HIS A 140 20.04 3.88 35.55
N ILE A 141 19.65 3.91 36.81
CA ILE A 141 20.55 3.83 37.95
C ILE A 141 20.41 2.43 38.57
N ARG A 142 21.51 1.70 38.65
CA ARG A 142 21.59 0.39 39.32
C ARG A 142 22.58 0.47 40.45
N PRO A 143 22.13 0.60 41.72
CA PRO A 143 22.99 0.61 42.87
C PRO A 143 23.79 -0.69 43.01
N LYS A 144 25.02 -0.55 43.50
CA LYS A 144 25.90 -1.69 43.81
C LYS A 144 25.96 -1.85 45.30
N TYR A 145 25.87 -3.08 45.79
CA TYR A 145 25.91 -3.41 47.18
C TYR A 145 27.07 -4.38 47.46
N ALA A 146 27.84 -4.12 48.51
CA ALA A 146 28.91 -5.00 48.98
C ALA A 146 28.80 -5.16 50.50
N CYS A 147 29.18 -6.32 51.00
CA CYS A 147 29.29 -6.53 52.46
C CYS A 147 30.53 -5.80 52.97
N ARG A 148 30.36 -4.98 53.99
CA ARG A 148 31.48 -4.28 54.65
C ARG A 148 32.09 -5.08 55.82
N SER A 149 31.41 -6.15 56.26
CA SER A 149 31.88 -6.93 57.43
C SER A 149 32.85 -8.05 57.04
N CYS A 150 32.59 -8.80 55.96
CA CYS A 150 33.44 -9.89 55.52
C CYS A 150 34.21 -9.60 54.21
N GLU A 151 33.96 -8.47 53.57
CA GLU A 151 34.58 -8.05 52.30
C GLU A 151 34.53 -9.16 51.20
N GLY A 152 33.65 -10.15 51.37
CA GLY A 152 33.49 -11.27 50.45
C GLY A 152 34.38 -12.49 50.74
N VAL A 153 35.16 -12.49 51.82
CA VAL A 153 36.11 -13.60 52.13
C VAL A 153 35.40 -14.90 52.50
N GLU A 154 34.15 -14.83 53.00
CA GLU A 154 33.35 -15.99 53.43
C GLU A 154 32.40 -16.52 52.37
N SER A 155 32.50 -16.06 51.11
CA SER A 155 31.54 -16.39 50.04
C SER A 155 32.28 -16.77 48.78
N ASP A 156 31.97 -17.97 48.21
CA ASP A 156 32.42 -18.38 46.87
C ASP A 156 31.72 -17.61 45.73
N GLY A 157 30.79 -16.72 46.05
CA GLY A 157 30.01 -15.91 45.10
C GLY A 157 30.55 -14.52 44.86
N PRO A 158 29.95 -13.75 43.96
CA PRO A 158 30.39 -12.36 43.68
C PRO A 158 30.27 -11.47 44.92
N THR A 159 31.35 -10.81 45.27
CA THR A 159 31.45 -9.90 46.42
C THR A 159 30.61 -8.62 46.29
N VAL A 160 30.27 -8.26 45.03
CA VAL A 160 29.41 -7.11 44.70
C VAL A 160 28.12 -7.60 44.07
N LYS A 161 26.99 -7.24 44.63
CA LYS A 161 25.64 -7.49 44.08
C LYS A 161 25.11 -6.25 43.38
N ILE A 162 24.63 -6.44 42.14
CA ILE A 162 23.99 -5.40 41.32
C ILE A 162 22.78 -6.02 40.61
N ALA A 163 21.70 -5.27 40.47
CA ALA A 163 20.55 -5.72 39.71
C ALA A 163 20.94 -5.97 38.21
N PRO A 164 20.42 -7.03 37.57
CA PRO A 164 20.68 -7.23 36.16
C PRO A 164 20.13 -6.05 35.35
N PRO A 165 20.72 -5.75 34.17
CA PRO A 165 20.14 -4.76 33.27
C PRO A 165 18.79 -5.25 32.76
N PRO A 166 17.79 -4.35 32.58
CA PRO A 166 16.53 -4.74 31.98
C PRO A 166 16.75 -5.25 30.53
N PRO A 167 16.02 -6.26 30.08
CA PRO A 167 16.06 -6.67 28.70
C PRO A 167 15.69 -5.50 27.77
N GLN A 168 16.37 -5.40 26.62
CA GLN A 168 16.21 -4.29 25.69
C GLN A 168 16.20 -4.81 24.25
N ILE A 169 15.40 -4.18 23.38
CA ILE A 169 15.35 -4.50 21.96
C ILE A 169 16.69 -4.28 21.25
N ILE A 170 17.46 -3.27 21.71
CA ILE A 170 18.83 -2.98 21.27
C ILE A 170 19.77 -3.17 22.48
N PRO A 171 20.34 -4.37 22.69
CA PRO A 171 21.23 -4.63 23.82
C PRO A 171 22.44 -3.69 23.81
N LYS A 172 22.78 -3.15 24.99
CA LYS A 172 23.91 -2.20 25.18
C LYS A 172 23.82 -0.93 24.32
N GLY A 173 22.69 -0.66 23.66
CA GLY A 173 22.45 0.54 22.87
C GLY A 173 21.95 1.71 23.71
N ILE A 174 22.03 2.91 23.15
CA ILE A 174 21.45 4.14 23.74
C ILE A 174 19.97 4.32 23.39
N ALA A 175 19.44 3.48 22.47
CA ALA A 175 18.08 3.61 21.97
C ALA A 175 17.07 2.94 22.90
N THR A 176 16.09 3.72 23.34
CA THR A 176 14.89 3.20 24.00
C THR A 176 13.94 2.59 22.97
N PRO A 177 12.97 1.71 23.36
CA PRO A 177 11.91 1.22 22.48
C PRO A 177 11.18 2.36 21.75
N GLY A 178 10.92 3.48 22.44
CA GLY A 178 10.28 4.65 21.82
C GLY A 178 11.13 5.32 20.75
N LEU A 179 12.45 5.44 20.93
CA LEU A 179 13.32 6.00 19.88
C LEU A 179 13.41 5.08 18.67
N VAL A 180 13.54 3.75 18.87
CA VAL A 180 13.55 2.77 17.77
C VAL A 180 12.24 2.80 17.00
N ALA A 181 11.09 2.85 17.70
CA ALA A 181 9.77 2.96 17.09
C ALA A 181 9.62 4.27 16.28
N HIS A 182 10.08 5.40 16.82
CA HIS A 182 10.04 6.68 16.11
C HIS A 182 10.84 6.64 14.80
N ILE A 183 12.07 6.11 14.83
CA ILE A 183 12.92 5.99 13.64
C ILE A 183 12.27 5.06 12.61
N ALA A 184 11.69 3.94 13.06
CA ALA A 184 11.02 2.98 12.18
C ALA A 184 9.79 3.61 11.50
N VAL A 185 8.90 4.26 12.25
CA VAL A 185 7.69 4.91 11.71
C VAL A 185 8.08 6.03 10.76
N SER A 186 8.98 6.91 11.17
CA SER A 186 9.46 8.00 10.30
C SER A 186 10.02 7.47 8.97
N LYS A 187 10.74 6.34 8.98
CA LYS A 187 11.31 5.76 7.77
C LYS A 187 10.27 5.03 6.91
N TYR A 188 9.46 4.18 7.51
CA TYR A 188 8.63 3.21 6.78
C TYR A 188 7.18 3.67 6.60
N ALA A 189 6.61 4.42 7.55
CA ALA A 189 5.28 4.99 7.41
C ALA A 189 5.31 6.38 6.75
N ASP A 190 6.26 7.25 7.17
CA ASP A 190 6.33 8.65 6.73
C ASP A 190 7.31 8.85 5.57
N ALA A 191 7.92 7.75 5.07
CA ALA A 191 8.87 7.74 3.96
C ALA A 191 10.09 8.68 4.14
N LEU A 192 10.52 8.94 5.39
CA LEU A 192 11.62 9.83 5.76
C LEU A 192 12.94 9.05 5.83
N PRO A 193 13.88 9.19 4.87
CA PRO A 193 15.13 8.45 4.87
C PRO A 193 16.01 8.71 6.09
N LEU A 194 16.82 7.73 6.51
CA LEU A 194 17.69 7.86 7.69
C LEU A 194 18.66 9.04 7.60
N TYR A 195 19.16 9.38 6.41
CA TYR A 195 20.05 10.54 6.24
C TYR A 195 19.36 11.88 6.56
N ARG A 196 18.04 11.97 6.35
CA ARG A 196 17.26 13.15 6.74
C ARG A 196 17.00 13.15 8.23
N GLN A 197 16.72 11.99 8.82
CA GLN A 197 16.55 11.84 10.27
C GLN A 197 17.85 12.21 11.02
N GLU A 198 19.02 11.79 10.51
CA GLU A 198 20.34 12.19 11.03
C GLU A 198 20.46 13.73 11.10
N LYS A 199 20.09 14.43 10.04
CA LYS A 199 20.08 15.90 10.01
C LYS A 199 19.03 16.52 10.96
N ILE A 200 17.90 15.84 11.18
CA ILE A 200 16.88 16.29 12.13
C ILE A 200 17.42 16.18 13.55
N PHE A 201 18.01 15.05 13.94
CA PHE A 201 18.62 14.87 15.26
C PHE A 201 19.77 15.86 15.52
N SER A 202 20.60 16.12 14.50
CA SER A 202 21.69 17.11 14.59
C SER A 202 21.19 18.53 14.94
N ARG A 203 19.99 18.94 14.49
CA ARG A 203 19.38 20.23 14.86
C ARG A 203 19.02 20.32 16.36
N TYR A 204 18.84 19.17 17.01
CA TYR A 204 18.63 19.08 18.46
C TYR A 204 19.93 18.85 19.24
N GLY A 205 21.10 18.97 18.58
CA GLY A 205 22.40 18.73 19.21
C GLY A 205 22.73 17.25 19.45
N ILE A 206 22.04 16.33 18.78
CA ILE A 206 22.24 14.89 18.95
C ILE A 206 22.95 14.34 17.71
N GLU A 207 24.14 13.79 17.93
CA GLU A 207 24.91 13.09 16.90
C GLU A 207 24.48 11.62 16.82
N LEU A 208 23.60 11.31 15.86
CA LEU A 208 23.09 9.97 15.61
C LEU A 208 23.26 9.61 14.16
N ASN A 209 24.27 8.81 13.86
CA ASN A 209 24.61 8.44 12.50
C ASN A 209 23.59 7.51 11.86
N ARG A 210 23.33 7.70 10.56
CA ARG A 210 22.43 6.86 9.76
C ARG A 210 22.79 5.37 9.79
N SER A 211 24.08 5.01 9.89
CA SER A 211 24.56 3.62 10.00
C SER A 211 24.12 2.97 11.32
N THR A 212 24.18 3.70 12.43
CA THR A 212 23.69 3.26 13.73
C THR A 212 22.18 3.03 13.71
N MET A 213 21.42 3.98 13.17
CA MET A 213 19.98 3.83 12.99
C MET A 213 19.62 2.64 12.09
N ALA A 214 20.36 2.41 11.00
CA ALA A 214 20.17 1.26 10.13
C ALA A 214 20.43 -0.06 10.86
N GLY A 215 21.49 -0.14 11.66
CA GLY A 215 21.79 -1.30 12.51
C GLY A 215 20.67 -1.59 13.53
N TRP A 216 20.07 -0.53 14.12
CA TRP A 216 18.93 -0.70 15.02
C TRP A 216 17.69 -1.25 14.30
N MET A 217 17.41 -0.82 13.05
CA MET A 217 16.29 -1.36 12.26
C MET A 217 16.50 -2.84 11.95
N VAL A 218 17.72 -3.24 11.58
CA VAL A 218 18.05 -4.65 11.34
C VAL A 218 17.86 -5.46 12.62
N LYS A 219 18.41 -4.99 13.76
CA LYS A 219 18.30 -5.70 15.04
C LYS A 219 16.86 -5.81 15.54
N ALA A 220 16.09 -4.74 15.45
CA ALA A 220 14.68 -4.76 15.82
C ALA A 220 13.88 -5.75 14.97
N ALA A 221 14.13 -5.81 13.66
CA ALA A 221 13.50 -6.77 12.76
C ALA A 221 13.87 -8.22 13.09
N GLU A 222 15.16 -8.50 13.41
CA GLU A 222 15.61 -9.83 13.84
C GLU A 222 14.89 -10.28 15.13
N CYS A 223 14.73 -9.39 16.09
CA CYS A 223 14.00 -9.70 17.33
C CYS A 223 12.51 -10.00 17.09
N CYS A 224 11.92 -9.50 15.99
CA CYS A 224 10.54 -9.78 15.60
C CYS A 224 10.37 -11.11 14.86
N ALA A 225 11.43 -11.87 14.57
CA ALA A 225 11.34 -13.11 13.78
C ALA A 225 10.30 -14.12 14.32
N PRO A 226 10.21 -14.43 15.64
CA PRO A 226 9.19 -15.35 16.15
C PRO A 226 7.75 -14.81 15.97
N LEU A 227 7.55 -13.50 16.04
CA LEU A 227 6.26 -12.88 15.77
C LEU A 227 5.90 -12.99 14.29
N MET A 228 6.87 -12.86 13.40
CA MET A 228 6.65 -12.96 11.95
C MET A 228 6.18 -14.37 11.54
N GLU A 229 6.61 -15.43 12.22
CA GLU A 229 6.09 -16.78 11.98
C GLU A 229 4.58 -16.88 12.28
N LEU A 230 4.10 -16.17 13.30
CA LEU A 230 2.67 -16.06 13.58
C LEU A 230 1.94 -15.21 12.55
N VAL A 231 2.54 -14.11 12.09
CA VAL A 231 1.98 -13.28 11.00
C VAL A 231 1.80 -14.12 9.72
N TYR A 232 2.74 -15.02 9.38
CA TYR A 232 2.59 -15.97 8.27
C TYR A 232 1.40 -16.92 8.48
N LYS A 233 1.21 -17.45 9.70
CA LYS A 233 0.05 -18.32 10.00
C LYS A 233 -1.27 -17.55 9.87
N GLU A 234 -1.33 -16.32 10.39
CA GLU A 234 -2.53 -15.46 10.28
C GLU A 234 -2.84 -15.06 8.84
N LEU A 235 -1.84 -14.89 7.97
CA LEU A 235 -2.04 -14.62 6.54
C LEU A 235 -2.90 -15.71 5.89
N HIS A 236 -2.70 -16.97 6.26
CA HIS A 236 -3.38 -18.13 5.70
C HIS A 236 -4.79 -18.38 6.29
N SER A 237 -5.20 -17.66 7.31
CA SER A 237 -6.47 -17.91 8.01
C SER A 237 -7.70 -17.33 7.30
N GLY A 238 -7.50 -16.51 6.26
CA GLY A 238 -8.58 -15.90 5.47
C GLY A 238 -8.87 -16.63 4.14
N PRO A 239 -9.99 -16.33 3.51
CA PRO A 239 -10.42 -16.99 2.27
C PRO A 239 -9.68 -16.49 1.02
N LEU A 240 -9.01 -15.35 1.09
CA LEU A 240 -8.39 -14.65 -0.04
C LEU A 240 -7.01 -14.11 0.36
N VAL A 241 -6.03 -14.30 -0.53
CA VAL A 241 -4.74 -13.61 -0.49
C VAL A 241 -4.54 -12.85 -1.81
N ASN A 242 -4.31 -11.55 -1.73
CA ASN A 242 -3.92 -10.71 -2.86
C ASN A 242 -2.40 -10.60 -2.90
N VAL A 243 -1.79 -10.74 -4.07
CA VAL A 243 -0.32 -10.72 -4.22
C VAL A 243 0.08 -9.72 -5.30
N ASP A 244 1.14 -8.97 -5.02
CA ASP A 244 1.78 -8.06 -5.98
C ASP A 244 3.28 -7.94 -5.67
N GLU A 245 4.09 -7.44 -6.61
CA GLU A 245 5.50 -7.21 -6.39
C GLU A 245 6.00 -5.95 -7.10
N THR A 246 7.06 -5.37 -6.55
CA THR A 246 7.69 -4.17 -7.10
C THR A 246 9.21 -4.30 -7.11
N PRO A 247 9.91 -3.80 -8.15
CA PRO A 247 11.36 -3.86 -8.19
C PRO A 247 11.97 -3.01 -7.06
N LEU A 248 13.09 -3.49 -6.51
CA LEU A 248 13.92 -2.82 -5.52
C LEU A 248 15.38 -2.95 -5.94
N GLN A 249 16.14 -1.87 -5.84
CA GLN A 249 17.60 -1.95 -5.95
C GLN A 249 18.19 -2.28 -4.58
N VAL A 250 19.00 -3.33 -4.52
CA VAL A 250 19.72 -3.73 -3.31
C VAL A 250 21.20 -3.78 -3.64
N LEU A 251 22.01 -3.11 -2.83
CA LEU A 251 23.46 -3.10 -3.00
C LEU A 251 24.10 -4.26 -2.23
N ASN A 252 25.32 -4.62 -2.64
CA ASN A 252 26.12 -5.64 -1.96
C ASN A 252 25.42 -7.00 -1.81
N GLU A 253 24.61 -7.37 -2.78
CA GLU A 253 24.10 -8.74 -2.88
C GLU A 253 25.22 -9.68 -3.34
N PRO A 254 25.46 -10.80 -2.65
CA PRO A 254 26.52 -11.74 -3.03
C PRO A 254 26.33 -12.24 -4.46
N GLY A 255 27.39 -12.17 -5.27
CA GLY A 255 27.40 -12.69 -6.65
C GLY A 255 26.58 -11.89 -7.67
N ARG A 256 26.12 -10.66 -7.33
CA ARG A 256 25.27 -9.83 -8.21
C ARG A 256 25.81 -8.41 -8.35
N ALA A 257 25.64 -7.83 -9.53
CA ALA A 257 25.95 -6.43 -9.74
C ALA A 257 24.92 -5.52 -9.03
N ASN A 258 25.37 -4.40 -8.48
CA ASN A 258 24.52 -3.43 -7.75
C ASN A 258 23.42 -2.81 -8.63
N THR A 259 23.49 -2.93 -9.95
CA THR A 259 22.46 -2.49 -10.92
C THR A 259 21.36 -3.53 -11.15
N THR A 260 21.55 -4.76 -10.67
CA THR A 260 20.57 -5.84 -10.83
C THR A 260 19.34 -5.55 -9.96
N LYS A 261 18.15 -5.76 -10.56
CA LYS A 261 16.87 -5.56 -9.84
C LYS A 261 16.57 -6.75 -8.94
N SER A 262 16.28 -6.47 -7.70
CA SER A 262 15.63 -7.36 -6.74
C SER A 262 14.18 -6.93 -6.57
N TYR A 263 13.40 -7.62 -5.75
CA TYR A 263 11.96 -7.40 -5.65
C TYR A 263 11.49 -7.38 -4.20
N MET A 264 10.50 -6.54 -3.94
CA MET A 264 9.69 -6.57 -2.74
C MET A 264 8.31 -7.10 -3.12
N TRP A 265 7.94 -8.21 -2.55
CA TRP A 265 6.64 -8.84 -2.67
C TRP A 265 5.73 -8.37 -1.55
N VAL A 266 4.44 -8.26 -1.81
CA VAL A 266 3.41 -8.01 -0.81
C VAL A 266 2.33 -9.05 -0.93
N PHE A 267 1.87 -9.54 0.22
CA PHE A 267 0.74 -10.45 0.38
C PHE A 267 -0.25 -9.77 1.32
N HIS A 268 -1.47 -9.61 0.86
CA HIS A 268 -2.56 -9.06 1.64
C HIS A 268 -3.61 -10.15 1.82
N GLY A 269 -3.81 -10.62 3.05
CA GLY A 269 -4.69 -11.74 3.36
C GLY A 269 -5.17 -11.70 4.81
N GLY A 270 -5.40 -12.88 5.41
CA GLY A 270 -5.98 -13.01 6.75
C GLY A 270 -7.49 -12.84 6.76
N PRO A 271 -8.13 -12.88 7.94
CA PRO A 271 -9.56 -12.66 8.08
C PRO A 271 -9.96 -11.28 7.58
N PRO A 272 -11.13 -11.12 6.94
CA PRO A 272 -11.56 -9.83 6.37
C PRO A 272 -11.64 -8.66 7.37
N ASP A 273 -11.96 -8.96 8.63
CA ASP A 273 -12.04 -8.00 9.74
C ASP A 273 -10.70 -7.76 10.44
N LYS A 274 -9.70 -8.62 10.20
CA LYS A 274 -8.37 -8.59 10.81
C LYS A 274 -7.27 -8.87 9.78
N PRO A 275 -7.12 -8.01 8.78
CA PRO A 275 -6.24 -8.27 7.65
C PRO A 275 -4.76 -8.33 8.05
N VAL A 276 -4.01 -9.09 7.28
CA VAL A 276 -2.55 -9.21 7.36
C VAL A 276 -1.93 -8.65 6.09
N ILE A 277 -0.92 -7.79 6.24
CA ILE A 277 -0.10 -7.32 5.14
C ILE A 277 1.33 -7.79 5.37
N LEU A 278 1.78 -8.72 4.56
CA LEU A 278 3.11 -9.32 4.66
C LEU A 278 3.98 -8.85 3.49
N PHE A 279 5.15 -8.31 3.79
CA PHE A 279 6.19 -8.00 2.80
C PHE A 279 7.27 -9.07 2.82
N ARG A 280 7.79 -9.42 1.64
CA ARG A 280 8.90 -10.36 1.48
C ARG A 280 9.90 -9.84 0.47
N TYR A 281 11.15 -9.69 0.87
CA TYR A 281 12.24 -9.38 -0.05
C TYR A 281 12.72 -10.65 -0.78
N SER A 282 13.01 -10.51 -2.07
CA SER A 282 13.65 -11.55 -2.87
C SER A 282 14.60 -10.96 -3.91
N GLN A 283 15.67 -11.67 -4.19
CA GLN A 283 16.63 -11.30 -5.25
C GLN A 283 16.02 -11.42 -6.65
N THR A 284 15.00 -12.22 -6.85
CA THR A 284 14.42 -12.52 -8.16
C THR A 284 12.91 -12.29 -8.18
N ARG A 285 12.36 -12.06 -9.39
CA ARG A 285 10.93 -12.14 -9.66
C ARG A 285 10.55 -13.59 -10.00
N SER A 286 10.80 -14.50 -9.06
CA SER A 286 10.51 -15.92 -9.27
C SER A 286 9.17 -16.30 -8.66
N GLY A 287 8.40 -17.16 -9.33
CA GLY A 287 7.20 -17.81 -8.79
C GLY A 287 7.47 -18.70 -7.56
N GLU A 288 8.75 -18.95 -7.24
CA GLU A 288 9.18 -19.61 -6.01
C GLU A 288 8.74 -18.87 -4.75
N VAL A 289 8.84 -17.52 -4.78
CA VAL A 289 8.50 -16.69 -3.61
C VAL A 289 7.05 -16.86 -3.18
N PRO A 290 6.04 -16.67 -4.05
CA PRO A 290 4.66 -16.92 -3.66
C PRO A 290 4.39 -18.39 -3.36
N ARG A 291 5.13 -19.34 -3.97
CA ARG A 291 5.03 -20.76 -3.63
C ARG A 291 5.49 -21.05 -2.20
N GLU A 292 6.60 -20.48 -1.76
CA GLU A 292 7.09 -20.61 -0.38
C GLU A 292 6.13 -19.97 0.62
N VAL A 293 5.71 -18.73 0.36
CA VAL A 293 4.86 -17.95 1.28
C VAL A 293 3.48 -18.59 1.41
N LEU A 294 2.91 -19.12 0.33
CA LEU A 294 1.58 -19.73 0.30
C LEU A 294 1.61 -21.27 0.44
N ALA A 295 2.74 -21.84 0.88
CA ALA A 295 2.82 -23.27 1.14
C ALA A 295 1.79 -23.69 2.20
N GLY A 296 0.93 -24.67 1.87
CA GLY A 296 -0.15 -25.14 2.76
C GLY A 296 -1.39 -24.22 2.84
N TYR A 297 -1.41 -23.10 2.10
CA TYR A 297 -2.60 -22.27 1.97
C TYR A 297 -3.63 -22.95 1.05
N GLY A 298 -4.91 -22.92 1.45
CA GLY A 298 -6.04 -23.36 0.63
C GLY A 298 -7.08 -22.25 0.54
N GLY A 299 -7.23 -21.68 -0.63
CA GLY A 299 -8.16 -20.59 -0.85
C GLY A 299 -7.87 -19.82 -2.14
N TYR A 300 -8.48 -18.65 -2.28
CA TYR A 300 -8.30 -17.82 -3.47
C TYR A 300 -7.01 -16.99 -3.38
N CYS A 301 -6.27 -16.97 -4.50
CA CYS A 301 -5.09 -16.11 -4.66
C CYS A 301 -5.29 -15.18 -5.84
N GLN A 302 -5.45 -13.88 -5.57
CA GLN A 302 -5.67 -12.88 -6.61
C GLN A 302 -4.37 -12.18 -6.98
N THR A 303 -4.07 -12.18 -8.29
CA THR A 303 -2.79 -11.70 -8.83
C THR A 303 -2.99 -10.94 -10.14
N ASP A 304 -1.91 -10.33 -10.63
CA ASP A 304 -1.80 -9.93 -12.04
C ASP A 304 -1.60 -11.18 -12.95
N ALA A 305 -1.36 -10.94 -14.24
CA ALA A 305 -1.12 -12.02 -15.21
C ALA A 305 0.37 -12.38 -15.36
N PHE A 306 1.19 -12.16 -14.35
CA PHE A 306 2.58 -12.61 -14.40
C PHE A 306 2.64 -14.15 -14.40
N SER A 307 3.32 -14.71 -15.39
CA SER A 307 3.40 -16.18 -15.59
C SER A 307 4.01 -16.95 -14.41
N GLY A 308 4.77 -16.27 -13.57
CA GLY A 308 5.31 -16.88 -12.34
C GLY A 308 4.25 -17.39 -11.36
N TYR A 309 3.01 -16.88 -11.46
CA TYR A 309 1.90 -17.36 -10.63
C TYR A 309 1.22 -18.62 -11.19
N ASP A 310 1.35 -18.91 -12.49
CA ASP A 310 0.66 -20.04 -13.12
C ASP A 310 1.04 -21.40 -12.52
N ALA A 311 2.28 -21.49 -12.01
CA ALA A 311 2.77 -22.70 -11.34
C ALA A 311 2.20 -22.91 -9.93
N LEU A 312 1.50 -21.94 -9.32
CA LEU A 312 0.96 -22.05 -7.96
C LEU A 312 -0.15 -23.11 -7.86
N GLU A 313 -1.13 -23.09 -8.77
CA GLU A 313 -2.22 -24.09 -8.78
C GLU A 313 -1.70 -25.52 -9.00
N VAL A 314 -0.60 -25.67 -9.78
CA VAL A 314 0.04 -26.96 -10.02
C VAL A 314 0.78 -27.44 -8.78
N ALA A 315 1.52 -26.55 -8.12
CA ALA A 315 2.31 -26.87 -6.93
C ALA A 315 1.45 -27.04 -5.67
N ASN A 316 0.32 -26.34 -5.59
CA ASN A 316 -0.64 -26.39 -4.50
C ASN A 316 -2.08 -26.40 -5.02
N PRO A 317 -2.68 -27.59 -5.23
CA PRO A 317 -4.05 -27.72 -5.77
C PRO A 317 -5.15 -27.08 -4.90
N GLY A 318 -4.84 -26.72 -3.65
CA GLY A 318 -5.76 -25.99 -2.77
C GLY A 318 -5.89 -24.49 -3.12
N ILE A 319 -4.99 -23.95 -3.94
CA ILE A 319 -5.02 -22.55 -4.37
C ILE A 319 -5.85 -22.41 -5.65
N ILE A 320 -6.73 -21.41 -5.67
CA ILE A 320 -7.53 -21.02 -6.81
C ILE A 320 -7.08 -19.63 -7.28
N LEU A 321 -6.43 -19.53 -8.45
CA LEU A 321 -5.96 -18.26 -8.98
C LEU A 321 -7.11 -17.39 -9.49
N VAL A 322 -7.12 -16.11 -9.11
CA VAL A 322 -8.08 -15.10 -9.54
C VAL A 322 -7.36 -14.00 -10.30
N GLY A 323 -7.92 -13.59 -11.46
CA GLY A 323 -7.37 -12.52 -12.29
C GLY A 323 -7.84 -11.13 -11.84
N CYS A 324 -7.29 -10.10 -12.50
CA CYS A 324 -7.55 -8.70 -12.19
C CYS A 324 -8.10 -7.92 -13.39
N PHE A 325 -9.34 -7.45 -13.31
CA PHE A 325 -9.96 -6.62 -14.35
C PHE A 325 -9.32 -5.23 -14.49
N ALA A 326 -8.67 -4.69 -13.45
CA ALA A 326 -7.95 -3.44 -13.56
C ALA A 326 -6.81 -3.52 -14.59
N HIS A 327 -6.11 -4.67 -14.67
CA HIS A 327 -5.06 -4.91 -15.67
C HIS A 327 -5.64 -5.04 -17.08
N VAL A 328 -6.78 -5.74 -17.25
CA VAL A 328 -7.52 -5.77 -18.51
C VAL A 328 -7.90 -4.36 -18.96
N ARG A 329 -8.48 -3.58 -18.05
CA ARG A 329 -8.87 -2.20 -18.30
C ARG A 329 -7.69 -1.33 -18.74
N ARG A 330 -6.55 -1.40 -18.04
CA ARG A 330 -5.33 -0.63 -18.39
C ARG A 330 -4.87 -0.89 -19.83
N ASN A 331 -5.02 -2.11 -20.33
CA ASN A 331 -4.65 -2.44 -21.71
C ASN A 331 -5.56 -1.73 -22.73
N PHE A 332 -6.87 -1.64 -22.48
CA PHE A 332 -7.78 -0.90 -23.35
C PHE A 332 -7.58 0.63 -23.23
N VAL A 333 -7.32 1.16 -22.02
CA VAL A 333 -7.01 2.59 -21.82
C VAL A 333 -5.75 3.00 -22.58
N LYS A 334 -4.70 2.16 -22.60
CA LYS A 334 -3.48 2.43 -23.38
C LYS A 334 -3.76 2.67 -24.85
N ILE A 335 -4.75 1.98 -25.43
CA ILE A 335 -5.14 2.15 -26.84
C ILE A 335 -5.75 3.54 -27.06
N ILE A 336 -6.69 3.95 -26.18
CA ILE A 336 -7.31 5.27 -26.25
C ILE A 336 -6.25 6.36 -26.09
N ASP A 337 -5.36 6.16 -25.17
CA ASP A 337 -4.25 7.07 -24.92
C ASP A 337 -3.25 7.18 -26.08
N ALA A 338 -3.06 6.10 -26.83
CA ALA A 338 -2.21 6.07 -28.02
C ALA A 338 -2.87 6.74 -29.24
N ARG A 339 -4.21 6.86 -29.25
CA ARG A 339 -4.92 7.57 -30.31
C ARG A 339 -4.63 9.06 -30.26
N GLY A 340 -4.44 9.70 -31.42
CA GLY A 340 -4.29 11.16 -31.52
C GLY A 340 -5.58 11.88 -31.09
N ARG A 341 -5.47 13.20 -30.78
CA ARG A 341 -6.60 14.05 -30.34
C ARG A 341 -7.81 13.98 -31.27
N ALA A 342 -7.60 13.91 -32.58
CA ALA A 342 -8.68 13.84 -33.58
C ALA A 342 -9.50 12.55 -33.53
N ALA A 343 -8.90 11.43 -33.08
CA ALA A 343 -9.56 10.12 -33.00
C ALA A 343 -10.20 9.85 -31.61
N ARG A 344 -9.97 10.68 -30.61
CA ARG A 344 -10.53 10.50 -29.26
C ARG A 344 -12.04 10.63 -29.19
N ASN A 345 -12.64 11.38 -30.09
CA ASN A 345 -14.09 11.64 -30.11
C ASN A 345 -14.89 10.58 -30.90
N LYS A 346 -14.23 9.58 -31.50
CA LYS A 346 -14.91 8.49 -32.19
C LYS A 346 -14.90 7.24 -31.30
N PRO A 347 -16.06 6.82 -30.74
CA PRO A 347 -16.13 5.58 -29.96
C PRO A 347 -15.72 4.39 -30.84
N GLY A 348 -14.97 3.48 -30.28
CA GLY A 348 -14.47 2.29 -30.97
C GLY A 348 -14.42 1.08 -30.04
N SER A 349 -13.73 0.05 -30.45
CA SER A 349 -13.64 -1.22 -29.68
C SER A 349 -13.09 -1.06 -28.25
N PRO A 350 -12.09 -0.21 -27.97
CA PRO A 350 -11.64 -0.03 -26.59
C PRO A 350 -12.69 0.59 -25.68
N GLU A 351 -13.47 1.56 -26.17
CA GLU A 351 -14.54 2.20 -25.41
C GLU A 351 -15.66 1.19 -25.07
N VAL A 352 -16.00 0.29 -26.02
CA VAL A 352 -16.96 -0.80 -25.79
C VAL A 352 -16.47 -1.74 -24.69
N ALA A 353 -15.20 -2.15 -24.73
CA ALA A 353 -14.61 -2.98 -23.67
C ALA A 353 -14.65 -2.29 -22.30
N LEU A 354 -14.33 -1.00 -22.27
CA LEU A 354 -14.38 -0.20 -21.03
C LEU A 354 -15.80 -0.04 -20.49
N GLU A 355 -16.80 0.03 -21.36
CA GLU A 355 -18.20 0.08 -20.95
C GLU A 355 -18.63 -1.23 -20.26
N TYR A 356 -18.29 -2.40 -20.81
CA TYR A 356 -18.54 -3.69 -20.15
C TYR A 356 -17.89 -3.73 -18.76
N ILE A 357 -16.63 -3.36 -18.66
CA ILE A 357 -15.91 -3.32 -17.39
C ILE A 357 -16.60 -2.34 -16.43
N SER A 358 -16.99 -1.14 -16.89
CA SER A 358 -17.71 -0.15 -16.08
C SER A 358 -19.04 -0.71 -15.53
N ARG A 359 -19.78 -1.48 -16.32
CA ARG A 359 -21.02 -2.16 -15.88
C ARG A 359 -20.75 -3.12 -14.72
N LEU A 360 -19.63 -3.88 -14.76
CA LEU A 360 -19.24 -4.78 -13.66
C LEU A 360 -18.94 -3.97 -12.38
N TYR A 361 -18.18 -2.89 -12.46
CA TYR A 361 -17.87 -2.06 -11.29
C TYR A 361 -19.09 -1.32 -10.72
N LYS A 362 -20.10 -1.00 -11.54
CA LYS A 362 -21.39 -0.46 -11.06
C LYS A 362 -22.14 -1.45 -10.16
N ILE A 363 -22.05 -2.75 -10.48
CA ILE A 363 -22.67 -3.80 -9.65
C ILE A 363 -21.95 -3.91 -8.30
N GLU A 364 -20.61 -3.89 -8.30
CA GLU A 364 -19.82 -3.88 -7.06
C GLU A 364 -20.09 -2.63 -6.19
N LYS A 365 -20.29 -1.47 -6.84
CA LYS A 365 -20.67 -0.25 -6.14
C LYS A 365 -22.01 -0.39 -5.43
N ILE A 366 -23.01 -0.99 -6.08
CA ILE A 366 -24.34 -1.27 -5.47
C ILE A 366 -24.18 -2.20 -4.26
N ALA A 367 -23.36 -3.26 -4.37
CA ALA A 367 -23.11 -4.19 -3.28
C ALA A 367 -22.53 -3.46 -2.04
N ARG A 368 -21.55 -2.58 -2.27
CA ARG A 368 -20.90 -1.79 -1.23
C ARG A 368 -21.84 -0.75 -0.60
N GLU A 369 -22.58 0.00 -1.41
CA GLU A 369 -23.53 1.01 -0.92
C GLU A 369 -24.66 0.39 -0.08
N ARG A 370 -25.06 -0.84 -0.41
CA ARG A 370 -26.06 -1.60 0.36
C ARG A 370 -25.47 -2.40 1.50
N GLN A 371 -24.14 -2.41 1.67
CA GLN A 371 -23.43 -3.18 2.70
C GLN A 371 -23.83 -4.67 2.71
N LEU A 372 -23.93 -5.28 1.51
CA LEU A 372 -24.37 -6.66 1.36
C LEU A 372 -23.36 -7.63 1.98
N LEU A 373 -23.87 -8.72 2.54
CA LEU A 373 -23.07 -9.84 3.02
C LEU A 373 -22.44 -10.63 1.85
N PRO A 374 -21.36 -11.39 2.08
CA PRO A 374 -20.66 -12.11 1.02
C PRO A 374 -21.57 -13.00 0.15
N ASP A 375 -22.50 -13.74 0.74
CA ASP A 375 -23.43 -14.60 0.02
C ASP A 375 -24.46 -13.80 -0.81
N GLU A 376 -24.86 -12.65 -0.31
CA GLU A 376 -25.73 -11.71 -1.04
C GLU A 376 -25.00 -11.09 -2.23
N ILE A 377 -23.70 -10.81 -2.08
CA ILE A 377 -22.83 -10.33 -3.17
C ILE A 377 -22.74 -11.40 -4.27
N VAL A 378 -22.52 -12.66 -3.92
CA VAL A 378 -22.48 -13.79 -4.89
C VAL A 378 -23.82 -13.87 -5.63
N SER A 379 -24.94 -13.77 -4.93
CA SER A 379 -26.29 -13.78 -5.54
C SER A 379 -26.50 -12.59 -6.48
N LEU A 380 -26.12 -11.38 -6.09
CA LEU A 380 -26.18 -10.17 -6.92
C LEU A 380 -25.34 -10.33 -8.19
N ARG A 381 -24.13 -10.85 -8.08
CA ARG A 381 -23.21 -11.10 -9.21
C ARG A 381 -23.76 -12.14 -10.17
N SER A 382 -24.34 -13.22 -9.64
CA SER A 382 -24.98 -14.26 -10.46
C SER A 382 -26.11 -13.69 -11.32
N GLN A 383 -26.93 -12.80 -10.77
CA GLN A 383 -28.06 -12.20 -11.46
C GLN A 383 -27.67 -11.09 -12.43
N HIS A 384 -26.70 -10.25 -12.08
CA HIS A 384 -26.41 -9.02 -12.84
C HIS A 384 -25.03 -9.00 -13.51
N ALA A 385 -23.99 -9.57 -12.90
CA ALA A 385 -22.64 -9.57 -13.48
C ALA A 385 -22.45 -10.70 -14.51
N MET A 386 -22.98 -11.89 -14.26
CA MET A 386 -22.86 -13.03 -15.17
C MET A 386 -23.40 -12.74 -16.58
N PRO A 387 -24.58 -12.12 -16.78
CA PRO A 387 -25.05 -11.73 -18.12
C PRO A 387 -24.07 -10.76 -18.82
N VAL A 388 -23.56 -9.75 -18.11
CA VAL A 388 -22.59 -8.79 -18.65
C VAL A 388 -21.30 -9.49 -19.09
N LEU A 389 -20.80 -10.44 -18.28
CA LEU A 389 -19.61 -11.22 -18.62
C LEU A 389 -19.84 -12.10 -19.86
N LYS A 390 -21.00 -12.72 -20.00
CA LYS A 390 -21.36 -13.51 -21.20
C LYS A 390 -21.38 -12.63 -22.44
N GLU A 391 -22.01 -11.45 -22.37
CA GLU A 391 -22.03 -10.48 -23.48
C GLU A 391 -20.62 -10.02 -23.85
N PHE A 392 -19.80 -9.68 -22.83
CA PHE A 392 -18.42 -9.22 -23.01
C PHE A 392 -17.56 -10.29 -23.65
N LYS A 393 -17.66 -11.54 -23.20
CA LYS A 393 -16.94 -12.68 -23.78
C LYS A 393 -17.31 -12.88 -25.26
N ALA A 394 -18.61 -12.93 -25.56
CA ALA A 394 -19.10 -13.11 -26.94
C ALA A 394 -18.63 -11.97 -27.87
N TRP A 395 -18.62 -10.73 -27.37
CA TRP A 395 -18.11 -9.58 -28.11
C TRP A 395 -16.59 -9.71 -28.36
N MET A 396 -15.79 -10.11 -27.36
CA MET A 396 -14.35 -10.33 -27.55
C MET A 396 -14.03 -11.44 -28.51
N ASP A 397 -14.75 -12.59 -28.44
CA ASP A 397 -14.57 -13.74 -29.35
C ASP A 397 -14.86 -13.37 -30.80
N LYS A 398 -15.89 -12.56 -31.03
CA LYS A 398 -16.17 -12.03 -32.36
C LYS A 398 -15.09 -11.04 -32.81
N ARG A 399 -14.63 -10.18 -31.93
CA ARG A 399 -13.73 -9.07 -32.28
C ARG A 399 -12.31 -9.52 -32.53
N ILE A 400 -11.83 -10.54 -31.83
CA ILE A 400 -10.46 -11.05 -31.99
C ILE A 400 -10.18 -11.55 -33.42
N GLY A 401 -11.16 -12.22 -34.04
CA GLY A 401 -11.04 -12.69 -35.42
C GLY A 401 -11.02 -11.58 -36.48
N GLN A 402 -11.37 -10.34 -36.10
CA GLN A 402 -11.40 -9.16 -36.95
C GLN A 402 -10.27 -8.17 -36.66
N THR A 403 -9.31 -8.55 -35.79
CA THR A 403 -8.30 -7.61 -35.27
C THR A 403 -6.90 -8.18 -35.50
N PRO A 404 -5.94 -7.39 -36.02
CA PRO A 404 -4.57 -7.82 -36.18
C PRO A 404 -3.98 -8.22 -34.81
N PRO A 405 -3.43 -9.45 -34.65
CA PRO A 405 -3.03 -9.97 -33.35
C PRO A 405 -1.86 -9.20 -32.69
N LYS A 406 -0.99 -8.58 -33.50
CA LYS A 406 0.17 -7.80 -33.05
C LYS A 406 -0.13 -6.32 -32.76
N GLY A 407 -1.32 -5.81 -33.16
CA GLY A 407 -1.78 -4.46 -32.82
C GLY A 407 -2.17 -4.36 -31.34
N LEU A 408 -2.22 -3.13 -30.82
CA LEU A 408 -2.55 -2.88 -29.40
C LEU A 408 -3.90 -3.49 -29.00
N LEU A 409 -4.92 -3.39 -29.88
CA LEU A 409 -6.23 -3.98 -29.63
C LEU A 409 -6.17 -5.52 -29.62
N GLY A 410 -5.45 -6.13 -30.57
CA GLY A 410 -5.27 -7.58 -30.61
C GLY A 410 -4.56 -8.11 -29.37
N GLN A 411 -3.53 -7.43 -28.91
CA GLN A 411 -2.83 -7.75 -27.66
C GLN A 411 -3.75 -7.62 -26.43
N ALA A 412 -4.57 -6.57 -26.34
CA ALA A 412 -5.50 -6.36 -25.23
C ALA A 412 -6.60 -7.43 -25.20
N LEU A 413 -7.15 -7.81 -26.36
CA LEU A 413 -8.14 -8.87 -26.49
C LEU A 413 -7.55 -10.25 -26.14
N ASN A 414 -6.37 -10.58 -26.69
CA ASN A 414 -5.67 -11.83 -26.35
C ASN A 414 -5.38 -11.93 -24.85
N TYR A 415 -4.90 -10.85 -24.23
CA TYR A 415 -4.68 -10.81 -22.78
C TYR A 415 -5.97 -11.11 -22.02
N ALA A 416 -7.06 -10.41 -22.32
CA ALA A 416 -8.34 -10.59 -21.64
C ALA A 416 -8.90 -12.02 -21.82
N LEU A 417 -8.81 -12.58 -23.05
CA LEU A 417 -9.28 -13.92 -23.34
C LEU A 417 -8.44 -15.01 -22.67
N THR A 418 -7.12 -14.86 -22.65
CA THR A 418 -6.21 -15.80 -21.95
C THR A 418 -6.46 -15.80 -20.45
N GLN A 419 -6.70 -14.63 -19.85
CA GLN A 419 -6.99 -14.51 -18.43
C GLN A 419 -8.46 -14.80 -18.07
N TRP A 420 -9.34 -14.97 -19.04
CA TRP A 420 -10.77 -15.08 -18.82
C TRP A 420 -11.19 -16.13 -17.77
N PRO A 421 -10.64 -17.36 -17.77
CA PRO A 421 -11.00 -18.36 -16.76
C PRO A 421 -10.70 -17.89 -15.32
N LYS A 422 -9.63 -17.13 -15.13
CA LYS A 422 -9.25 -16.55 -13.82
C LYS A 422 -10.07 -15.32 -13.49
N LEU A 423 -10.41 -14.49 -14.50
CA LEU A 423 -11.17 -13.25 -14.32
C LEU A 423 -12.58 -13.50 -13.79
N ILE A 424 -13.26 -14.56 -14.23
CA ILE A 424 -14.64 -14.85 -13.82
C ILE A 424 -14.76 -15.44 -12.42
N ARG A 425 -13.66 -15.93 -11.83
CA ARG A 425 -13.66 -16.57 -10.49
C ARG A 425 -14.03 -15.63 -9.35
N TYR A 426 -13.96 -14.30 -9.54
CA TYR A 426 -14.44 -13.36 -8.52
C TYR A 426 -15.93 -13.50 -8.21
N LEU A 427 -16.70 -14.12 -9.10
CA LEU A 427 -18.11 -14.42 -8.90
C LEU A 427 -18.35 -15.48 -7.81
N GLU A 428 -17.35 -16.32 -7.53
CA GLU A 428 -17.50 -17.52 -6.69
C GLU A 428 -17.52 -17.18 -5.19
N ASN A 429 -16.96 -16.04 -4.79
CA ASN A 429 -16.86 -15.67 -3.38
C ASN A 429 -17.02 -14.16 -3.19
N GLY A 430 -17.88 -13.74 -2.26
CA GLY A 430 -18.19 -12.32 -2.02
C GLY A 430 -17.05 -11.50 -1.42
N HIS A 431 -16.01 -12.14 -0.87
CA HIS A 431 -14.81 -11.46 -0.39
C HIS A 431 -13.84 -11.05 -1.51
N ILE A 432 -13.97 -11.64 -2.70
CA ILE A 432 -13.11 -11.33 -3.84
C ILE A 432 -13.66 -10.10 -4.56
N THR A 433 -12.80 -9.15 -4.92
CA THR A 433 -13.14 -8.02 -5.79
C THR A 433 -12.76 -8.31 -7.24
N PRO A 434 -13.35 -7.60 -8.24
CA PRO A 434 -12.93 -7.77 -9.65
C PRO A 434 -11.46 -7.41 -9.91
N ASP A 435 -10.80 -6.73 -8.99
CA ASP A 435 -9.43 -6.25 -9.13
C ASP A 435 -8.55 -6.59 -7.93
N ASN A 436 -7.23 -6.48 -8.13
CA ASN A 436 -6.20 -6.72 -7.11
C ASN A 436 -5.79 -5.45 -6.35
N ASN A 437 -6.71 -4.48 -6.22
CA ASN A 437 -6.41 -3.19 -5.60
C ASN A 437 -5.95 -3.31 -4.14
N ALA A 438 -6.34 -4.36 -3.43
CA ALA A 438 -5.90 -4.60 -2.05
C ALA A 438 -4.37 -4.73 -1.97
N ALA A 439 -3.75 -5.57 -2.82
CA ALA A 439 -2.29 -5.68 -2.87
C ALA A 439 -1.63 -4.41 -3.45
N GLU A 440 -2.21 -3.81 -4.49
CA GLU A 440 -1.69 -2.57 -5.09
C GLU A 440 -1.68 -1.41 -4.07
N ASN A 441 -2.70 -1.28 -3.22
CA ASN A 441 -2.75 -0.30 -2.14
C ASN A 441 -1.77 -0.64 -1.00
N ALA A 442 -1.65 -1.92 -0.65
CA ALA A 442 -0.75 -2.38 0.40
C ALA A 442 0.73 -2.13 0.04
N ILE A 443 1.13 -2.29 -1.24
CA ILE A 443 2.52 -2.07 -1.68
C ILE A 443 2.88 -0.59 -1.85
N ARG A 444 1.88 0.30 -1.98
CA ARG A 444 2.07 1.73 -2.24
C ARG A 444 2.97 2.46 -1.25
N PRO A 445 2.86 2.28 0.09
CA PRO A 445 3.75 2.92 1.06
C PRO A 445 5.23 2.59 0.79
N PHE A 446 5.52 1.34 0.45
CA PHE A 446 6.87 0.93 0.07
C PHE A 446 7.33 1.60 -1.23
N VAL A 447 6.49 1.66 -2.26
CA VAL A 447 6.82 2.30 -3.56
C VAL A 447 7.11 3.79 -3.38
N ILE A 448 6.33 4.49 -2.54
CA ILE A 448 6.57 5.91 -2.20
C ILE A 448 7.87 6.06 -1.41
N GLY A 449 8.06 5.26 -0.38
CA GLY A 449 9.28 5.25 0.43
C GLY A 449 10.53 5.01 -0.42
N ARG A 450 10.48 4.03 -1.33
CA ARG A 450 11.57 3.71 -2.26
C ARG A 450 11.97 4.92 -3.13
N LYS A 451 11.04 5.74 -3.59
CA LYS A 451 11.36 6.96 -4.34
C LYS A 451 12.19 7.96 -3.51
N ASN A 452 12.11 7.89 -2.17
CA ASN A 452 12.85 8.77 -1.26
C ASN A 452 14.21 8.18 -0.83
N PHE A 453 14.28 6.90 -0.51
CA PHE A 453 15.53 6.26 -0.09
C PHE A 453 16.31 5.57 -1.23
N LEU A 454 15.73 5.43 -2.42
CA LEU A 454 16.27 4.94 -3.70
C LEU A 454 16.67 3.46 -3.69
N PHE A 455 17.44 2.97 -2.72
CA PHE A 455 17.95 1.61 -2.65
C PHE A 455 18.07 1.12 -1.19
N ALA A 456 18.21 -0.18 -1.01
CA ALA A 456 18.69 -0.78 0.23
C ALA A 456 20.20 -1.02 0.14
N GLY A 457 20.97 -0.63 1.16
CA GLY A 457 22.43 -0.74 1.14
C GLY A 457 22.97 -2.17 1.27
N HIS A 458 22.13 -3.12 1.74
CA HIS A 458 22.48 -4.52 1.98
C HIS A 458 21.21 -5.39 2.05
N PRO A 459 21.27 -6.70 1.71
CA PRO A 459 20.14 -7.63 1.85
C PRO A 459 19.50 -7.64 3.24
N ASN A 460 20.28 -7.54 4.32
CA ASN A 460 19.75 -7.48 5.68
C ASN A 460 18.86 -6.25 5.89
N GLY A 461 19.23 -5.11 5.28
CA GLY A 461 18.40 -3.91 5.30
C GLY A 461 17.10 -4.07 4.52
N ALA A 462 17.11 -4.83 3.41
CA ALA A 462 15.91 -5.14 2.64
C ALA A 462 14.98 -6.09 3.41
N ASN A 463 15.53 -7.12 4.07
CA ASN A 463 14.76 -8.02 4.94
C ASN A 463 14.17 -7.27 6.15
N ALA A 464 14.96 -6.41 6.80
CA ALA A 464 14.47 -5.59 7.89
C ALA A 464 13.35 -4.66 7.44
N ALA A 465 13.45 -4.08 6.24
CA ALA A 465 12.38 -3.28 5.67
C ALA A 465 11.12 -4.12 5.45
N ALA A 466 11.23 -5.33 4.90
CA ALA A 466 10.10 -6.24 4.71
C ALA A 466 9.37 -6.52 6.05
N THR A 467 10.11 -6.89 7.09
CA THR A 467 9.55 -7.14 8.44
C THR A 467 8.85 -5.91 9.01
N LEU A 468 9.52 -4.74 8.99
CA LEU A 468 8.98 -3.53 9.62
C LEU A 468 7.79 -2.94 8.84
N TYR A 469 7.80 -3.02 7.49
CA TYR A 469 6.63 -2.69 6.67
C TYR A 469 5.47 -3.63 6.98
N SER A 470 5.71 -4.94 7.11
CA SER A 470 4.67 -5.91 7.43
C SER A 470 3.97 -5.55 8.74
N LEU A 471 4.73 -5.30 9.79
CA LEU A 471 4.19 -4.97 11.11
C LEU A 471 3.45 -3.63 11.11
N ILE A 472 4.01 -2.60 10.47
CA ILE A 472 3.41 -1.26 10.39
C ILE A 472 2.12 -1.28 9.59
N GLU A 473 2.14 -1.87 8.39
CA GLU A 473 0.97 -1.85 7.51
C GLU A 473 -0.14 -2.77 8.04
N THR A 474 0.21 -3.92 8.65
CA THR A 474 -0.77 -4.76 9.36
C THR A 474 -1.40 -4.01 10.54
N ALA A 475 -0.60 -3.33 11.36
CA ALA A 475 -1.12 -2.54 12.48
C ALA A 475 -2.10 -1.45 12.00
N LYS A 476 -1.74 -0.73 10.94
CA LYS A 476 -2.60 0.29 10.31
C LYS A 476 -3.89 -0.30 9.76
N ALA A 477 -3.81 -1.46 9.11
CA ALA A 477 -4.97 -2.17 8.59
C ALA A 477 -5.92 -2.66 9.69
N CYS A 478 -5.38 -2.98 10.89
CA CYS A 478 -6.14 -3.28 12.09
C CYS A 478 -6.59 -2.02 12.88
N GLY A 479 -6.44 -0.82 12.33
CA GLY A 479 -6.86 0.43 12.98
C GLY A 479 -5.95 0.92 14.11
N LEU A 480 -4.74 0.35 14.25
CA LEU A 480 -3.79 0.71 15.28
C LEU A 480 -2.87 1.85 14.84
N GLN A 481 -2.48 2.70 15.79
CA GLN A 481 -1.49 3.75 15.55
C GLN A 481 -0.08 3.13 15.53
N ALA A 482 0.62 3.25 14.39
CA ALA A 482 1.87 2.55 14.12
C ALA A 482 2.98 2.78 15.16
N TYR A 483 3.16 4.02 15.63
CA TYR A 483 4.17 4.33 16.66
C TYR A 483 3.84 3.68 18.01
N GLN A 484 2.59 3.77 18.44
CA GLN A 484 2.15 3.17 19.71
C GLN A 484 2.32 1.66 19.67
N TYR A 485 1.94 1.04 18.54
CA TYR A 485 2.11 -0.40 18.33
C TYR A 485 3.59 -0.82 18.37
N LEU A 486 4.45 -0.19 17.59
CA LEU A 486 5.87 -0.53 17.58
C LEU A 486 6.55 -0.26 18.91
N ARG A 487 6.19 0.80 19.62
CA ARG A 487 6.73 1.09 20.96
C ARG A 487 6.37 -0.02 21.94
N LEU A 488 5.09 -0.42 22.01
CA LEU A 488 4.65 -1.56 22.82
C LEU A 488 5.39 -2.83 22.43
N LEU A 489 5.46 -3.12 21.14
CA LEU A 489 6.11 -4.31 20.60
C LEU A 489 7.58 -4.38 21.03
N PHE A 490 8.36 -3.31 20.80
CA PHE A 490 9.78 -3.27 21.12
C PHE A 490 10.08 -3.26 22.63
N GLU A 491 9.10 -2.91 23.45
CA GLU A 491 9.20 -3.01 24.90
C GLU A 491 8.89 -4.42 25.39
N LYS A 492 7.92 -5.11 24.77
CA LYS A 492 7.44 -6.42 25.22
C LYS A 492 8.23 -7.61 24.64
N ILE A 493 8.68 -7.54 23.38
CA ILE A 493 9.43 -8.63 22.71
C ILE A 493 10.62 -9.12 23.54
N PRO A 494 11.48 -8.28 24.16
CA PRO A 494 12.60 -8.78 24.94
C PRO A 494 12.22 -9.62 26.18
N HIS A 495 10.95 -9.57 26.58
CA HIS A 495 10.40 -10.32 27.72
C HIS A 495 9.57 -11.54 27.28
N ALA A 496 9.23 -11.67 25.99
CA ALA A 496 8.41 -12.75 25.47
C ALA A 496 9.22 -14.08 25.48
N GLN A 497 8.64 -15.13 26.06
CA GLN A 497 9.28 -16.45 26.19
C GLN A 497 8.45 -17.59 25.57
N SER A 498 7.18 -17.36 25.32
CA SER A 498 6.26 -18.37 24.82
C SER A 498 5.52 -17.89 23.55
N GLU A 499 5.02 -18.85 22.76
CA GLU A 499 4.15 -18.54 21.60
C GLU A 499 2.94 -17.69 22.01
N ARG A 500 2.39 -17.93 23.20
CA ARG A 500 1.27 -17.14 23.76
C ARG A 500 1.65 -15.66 23.93
N ASP A 501 2.88 -15.39 24.40
CA ASP A 501 3.34 -14.01 24.57
C ASP A 501 3.40 -13.31 23.22
N TYR A 502 4.02 -13.95 22.21
CA TYR A 502 4.08 -13.39 20.85
C TYR A 502 2.70 -13.25 20.23
N LYS A 503 1.80 -14.22 20.43
CA LYS A 503 0.44 -14.16 19.90
C LYS A 503 -0.34 -12.97 20.47
N SER A 504 -0.11 -12.61 21.73
CA SER A 504 -0.72 -11.43 22.36
C SER A 504 -0.25 -10.11 21.75
N LEU A 505 0.89 -10.11 21.04
CA LEU A 505 1.50 -8.93 20.40
C LEU A 505 1.11 -8.77 18.92
N LEU A 506 0.37 -9.73 18.35
CA LEU A 506 -0.15 -9.58 17.00
C LEU A 506 -1.09 -8.37 16.91
N PRO A 507 -1.02 -7.57 15.83
CA PRO A 507 -1.92 -6.42 15.64
C PRO A 507 -3.40 -6.78 15.77
N GLN A 508 -3.78 -7.97 15.30
CA GLN A 508 -5.15 -8.51 15.33
C GLN A 508 -5.71 -8.72 16.76
N ASN A 509 -4.81 -8.84 17.75
CA ASN A 509 -5.16 -9.13 19.15
C ASN A 509 -5.05 -7.90 20.07
N LEU A 510 -4.81 -6.73 19.50
CA LEU A 510 -4.68 -5.47 20.21
C LEU A 510 -5.79 -4.49 19.82
N THR A 511 -6.13 -3.58 20.74
CA THR A 511 -7.08 -2.49 20.48
C THR A 511 -6.42 -1.13 20.63
N PRO A 512 -6.96 -0.07 19.98
CA PRO A 512 -6.47 1.29 20.14
C PRO A 512 -6.44 1.77 21.60
N GLU A 513 -7.43 1.35 22.40
CA GLU A 513 -7.56 1.70 23.83
C GLU A 513 -6.42 1.09 24.65
N GLN A 514 -6.08 -0.19 24.41
CA GLN A 514 -4.95 -0.86 25.06
C GLN A 514 -3.62 -0.15 24.76
N LEU A 515 -3.41 0.25 23.49
CA LEU A 515 -2.23 1.01 23.10
C LEU A 515 -2.17 2.38 23.78
N SER A 516 -3.29 3.09 23.84
CA SER A 516 -3.39 4.40 24.48
C SER A 516 -3.11 4.33 25.97
N GLN A 517 -3.66 3.33 26.67
CA GLN A 517 -3.38 3.08 28.10
C GLN A 517 -1.91 2.75 28.34
N PHE A 518 -1.31 1.91 27.50
CA PHE A 518 0.11 1.58 27.57
C PHE A 518 0.98 2.82 27.43
N ILE A 519 0.71 3.70 26.46
CA ILE A 519 1.47 4.95 26.26
C ILE A 519 1.32 5.91 27.42
N ALA A 520 0.14 6.00 28.03
CA ALA A 520 -0.10 6.87 29.19
C ALA A 520 0.64 6.40 30.44
N SER A 521 0.93 5.10 30.57
CA SER A 521 1.66 4.50 31.69
C SER A 521 3.18 4.48 31.50
N ALA A 522 3.70 4.73 30.29
CA ALA A 522 5.11 4.64 29.90
C ALA A 522 5.78 6.03 29.72
#